data_9aee2698adf6c66e736af4cddd299fbb
#
_entry.id   9aee2698adf6c66e736af4cddd299fbb
#
_cell.length_a   1.000
_cell.length_b   1.000
_cell.length_c   1.000
_cell.angle_alpha   90.00
_cell.angle_beta   90.00
_cell.angle_gamma   90.00
#
_symmetry.space_group_name_H-M   'P 1'
#
loop_
_entity.id
_entity.type
_entity.pdbx_description
1 polymer ?
#
loop_
_entity_poly.entity_id
_entity_poly.type
_entity_poly.pdbx_seq_one_letter_code
_entity_poly.pdbx_strand_id
1 'polypeptide(L)'
;AFTLSLVSFSCTGPIIGFLLVAVSSSGDIVAPTIGMLGFAVALAVPFALFAMFPTLLKSAPKSGGWMNVLKVVLGFIELAFALKFLSVADLAYGWHILDREAFLALWIIIFGLLGLYLLGMFNFPHDDEGRRTNVPQFFLALLSLSFAMYMVPGLWGAPLKAVSAFAPPMNTQDFNLYKNEVHPRFKDFEAGMAAARLEGKPVMVDFTGFGCVNCRKMEAAVWTDSKVADMLNQKYVLISLYVDDKTPLPEPMVVTDTDGTQRTLRTIGDKWSYLQRYKFGSNTQPMYVLIDNEGMPLTGSRSYDEDINEYMKFLQTGLDNYNNKK
;
A
#
# COMPACT_ATOMS: atom_id res chain seq x y z
N ALA A 1 35.10 1.45 0.95
CA ALA A 1 34.26 0.36 1.40
C ALA A 1 33.00 0.85 2.11
N PHE A 2 33.10 1.72 3.15
CA PHE A 2 31.95 2.21 3.93
C PHE A 2 30.92 2.98 3.09
N THR A 3 31.35 3.94 2.25
CA THR A 3 30.47 4.68 1.32
C THR A 3 29.80 3.80 0.29
N LEU A 4 30.49 2.79 -0.24
CA LEU A 4 29.91 1.83 -1.18
C LEU A 4 28.85 0.93 -0.50
N SER A 5 29.08 0.54 0.75
CA SER A 5 28.11 -0.21 1.55
C SER A 5 26.87 0.62 1.85
N LEU A 6 27.05 1.92 2.19
CA LEU A 6 25.94 2.84 2.50
C LEU A 6 25.08 3.09 1.24
N VAL A 7 25.70 3.31 0.09
CA VAL A 7 24.99 3.50 -1.20
C VAL A 7 24.27 2.21 -1.61
N SER A 8 24.92 1.04 -1.45
CA SER A 8 24.28 -0.26 -1.73
C SER A 8 23.09 -0.52 -0.82
N PHE A 9 23.19 -0.11 0.46
CA PHE A 9 22.10 -0.28 1.42
C PHE A 9 20.90 0.63 1.10
N SER A 10 21.15 1.84 0.61
CA SER A 10 20.09 2.77 0.18
C SER A 10 19.26 2.21 -0.97
N CYS A 11 19.89 1.54 -1.94
CA CYS A 11 19.17 0.93 -3.08
C CYS A 11 18.42 -0.35 -2.72
N THR A 12 18.88 -1.09 -1.70
CA THR A 12 18.30 -2.39 -1.29
C THR A 12 17.32 -2.28 -0.13
N GLY A 13 17.44 -1.22 0.67
CA GLY A 13 16.61 -0.95 1.85
C GLY A 13 15.11 -1.03 1.59
N PRO A 14 14.56 -0.34 0.58
CA PRO A 14 13.13 -0.39 0.24
C PRO A 14 12.64 -1.80 -0.11
N ILE A 15 13.45 -2.59 -0.83
CA ILE A 15 13.12 -3.96 -1.24
C ILE A 15 13.12 -4.89 -0.02
N ILE A 16 14.15 -4.77 0.82
CA ILE A 16 14.24 -5.55 2.06
C ILE A 16 13.12 -5.17 3.02
N GLY A 17 12.82 -3.88 3.16
CA GLY A 17 11.72 -3.39 3.98
C GLY A 17 10.37 -3.94 3.53
N PHE A 18 10.10 -3.95 2.21
CA PHE A 18 8.88 -4.52 1.65
C PHE A 18 8.78 -6.03 1.92
N LEU A 19 9.88 -6.78 1.75
CA LEU A 19 9.91 -8.21 2.01
C LEU A 19 9.69 -8.52 3.51
N LEU A 20 10.27 -7.73 4.42
CA LEU A 20 10.08 -7.90 5.87
C LEU A 20 8.64 -7.60 6.29
N VAL A 21 8.01 -6.58 5.71
CA VAL A 21 6.60 -6.27 5.95
C VAL A 21 5.71 -7.39 5.40
N ALA A 22 6.03 -7.95 4.24
CA ALA A 22 5.30 -9.09 3.68
C ALA A 22 5.40 -10.35 4.58
N VAL A 23 6.57 -10.63 5.18
CA VAL A 23 6.73 -11.70 6.19
C VAL A 23 5.84 -11.46 7.39
N SER A 24 5.84 -10.23 7.91
CA SER A 24 5.09 -9.87 9.11
C SER A 24 3.57 -9.96 8.90
N SER A 25 3.10 -9.75 7.67
CA SER A 25 1.67 -9.75 7.35
C SER A 25 1.12 -11.12 6.94
N SER A 26 1.92 -11.99 6.33
CA SER A 26 1.47 -13.29 5.82
C SER A 26 1.70 -14.46 6.78
N GLY A 27 2.58 -14.31 7.76
CA GLY A 27 2.99 -15.39 8.65
C GLY A 27 3.74 -16.55 7.96
N ASP A 28 3.91 -16.46 6.64
CA ASP A 28 4.67 -17.42 5.83
C ASP A 28 6.13 -16.97 5.72
N ILE A 29 7.03 -17.76 6.29
CA ILE A 29 8.47 -17.47 6.31
C ILE A 29 9.15 -17.97 5.01
N VAL A 30 8.56 -18.92 4.29
CA VAL A 30 9.20 -19.60 3.17
C VAL A 30 9.28 -18.70 1.93
N ALA A 31 8.18 -18.08 1.54
CA ALA A 31 8.14 -17.24 0.34
C ALA A 31 9.07 -16.01 0.43
N PRO A 32 9.12 -15.25 1.52
CA PRO A 32 10.07 -14.16 1.69
C PRO A 32 11.53 -14.62 1.79
N THR A 33 11.80 -15.77 2.39
CA THR A 33 13.17 -16.33 2.48
C THR A 33 13.70 -16.68 1.08
N ILE A 34 12.88 -17.31 0.22
CA ILE A 34 13.23 -17.59 -1.17
C ILE A 34 13.44 -16.29 -1.95
N GLY A 35 12.58 -15.27 -1.73
CA GLY A 35 12.73 -13.95 -2.33
C GLY A 35 14.03 -13.24 -1.94
N MET A 36 14.39 -13.27 -0.66
CA MET A 36 15.65 -12.70 -0.16
C MET A 36 16.88 -13.45 -0.68
N LEU A 37 16.83 -14.78 -0.75
CA LEU A 37 17.89 -15.60 -1.34
C LEU A 37 18.06 -15.31 -2.84
N GLY A 38 16.97 -15.26 -3.59
CA GLY A 38 16.98 -14.90 -5.01
C GLY A 38 17.58 -13.51 -5.25
N PHE A 39 17.19 -12.52 -4.44
CA PHE A 39 17.75 -11.18 -4.51
C PHE A 39 19.25 -11.14 -4.17
N ALA A 40 19.69 -11.85 -3.13
CA ALA A 40 21.10 -11.94 -2.74
C ALA A 40 21.95 -12.57 -3.85
N VAL A 41 21.46 -13.66 -4.45
CA VAL A 41 22.13 -14.33 -5.59
C VAL A 41 22.18 -13.41 -6.81
N ALA A 42 21.08 -12.73 -7.14
CA ALA A 42 21.01 -11.81 -8.28
C ALA A 42 22.01 -10.64 -8.14
N LEU A 43 22.23 -10.15 -6.92
CA LEU A 43 23.27 -9.15 -6.66
C LEU A 43 24.69 -9.74 -6.66
N ALA A 44 24.87 -10.92 -6.09
CA ALA A 44 26.18 -11.53 -5.96
C ALA A 44 26.79 -11.96 -7.32
N VAL A 45 25.96 -12.43 -8.25
CA VAL A 45 26.42 -12.95 -9.56
C VAL A 45 27.19 -11.92 -10.39
N PRO A 46 26.73 -10.68 -10.63
CA PRO A 46 27.49 -9.67 -11.36
C PRO A 46 28.84 -9.35 -10.70
N PHE A 47 28.86 -9.20 -9.37
CA PHE A 47 30.10 -8.90 -8.63
C PHE A 47 31.08 -10.07 -8.67
N ALA A 48 30.58 -11.31 -8.56
CA ALA A 48 31.42 -12.50 -8.68
C ALA A 48 32.02 -12.64 -10.09
N LEU A 49 31.21 -12.37 -11.15
CA LEU A 49 31.68 -12.35 -12.53
C LEU A 49 32.76 -11.29 -12.76
N PHE A 50 32.59 -10.08 -12.25
CA PHE A 50 33.60 -9.02 -12.35
C PHE A 50 34.87 -9.34 -11.52
N ALA A 51 34.73 -10.02 -10.38
CA ALA A 51 35.87 -10.46 -9.59
C ALA A 51 36.65 -11.60 -10.29
N MET A 52 35.96 -12.54 -10.95
CA MET A 52 36.57 -13.65 -11.66
C MET A 52 37.22 -13.24 -13.01
N PHE A 53 36.65 -12.22 -13.68
CA PHE A 53 37.12 -11.74 -14.97
C PHE A 53 37.47 -10.23 -14.93
N PRO A 54 38.62 -9.82 -14.35
CA PRO A 54 38.99 -8.40 -14.26
C PRO A 54 39.19 -7.73 -15.63
N THR A 55 39.37 -8.54 -16.69
CA THR A 55 39.46 -8.06 -18.08
C THR A 55 38.14 -7.51 -18.60
N LEU A 56 36.98 -7.98 -18.11
CA LEU A 56 35.67 -7.43 -18.43
C LEU A 56 35.49 -5.99 -17.89
N LEU A 57 36.09 -5.70 -16.74
CA LEU A 57 36.12 -4.32 -16.20
C LEU A 57 36.95 -3.36 -17.06
N LYS A 58 38.04 -3.85 -17.70
CA LYS A 58 38.86 -3.03 -18.60
C LYS A 58 38.20 -2.79 -19.95
N SER A 59 37.32 -3.70 -20.36
CA SER A 59 36.50 -3.61 -21.58
C SER A 59 35.19 -2.88 -21.39
N ALA A 60 34.80 -2.63 -20.13
CA ALA A 60 33.61 -1.81 -19.84
C ALA A 60 33.88 -0.39 -20.39
N PRO A 61 32.98 0.18 -21.21
CA PRO A 61 33.13 1.55 -21.68
C PRO A 61 33.37 2.43 -20.49
N LYS A 62 34.41 3.30 -20.56
CA LYS A 62 34.73 4.26 -19.52
C LYS A 62 33.39 4.83 -19.03
N SER A 63 33.11 4.70 -17.74
CA SER A 63 31.84 5.07 -17.13
C SER A 63 31.57 6.58 -17.34
N GLY A 64 31.16 6.89 -18.57
CA GLY A 64 30.71 8.21 -18.99
C GLY A 64 29.29 8.47 -18.49
N GLY A 65 28.68 9.52 -18.95
CA GLY A 65 27.40 10.07 -18.52
C GLY A 65 26.24 9.08 -18.26
N TRP A 66 26.30 7.83 -18.79
CA TRP A 66 25.28 6.79 -18.51
C TRP A 66 25.21 6.40 -17.02
N MET A 67 26.37 6.24 -16.38
CA MET A 67 26.40 5.88 -14.94
C MET A 67 25.81 6.99 -14.07
N ASN A 68 26.04 8.24 -14.47
CA ASN A 68 25.49 9.38 -13.74
C ASN A 68 23.97 9.47 -13.91
N VAL A 69 23.48 9.27 -15.13
CA VAL A 69 22.03 9.16 -15.40
C VAL A 69 21.38 8.09 -14.55
N LEU A 70 21.99 6.90 -14.47
CA LEU A 70 21.47 5.82 -13.66
C LEU A 70 21.37 6.19 -12.17
N LYS A 71 22.41 6.86 -11.63
CA LYS A 71 22.38 7.34 -10.23
C LYS A 71 21.24 8.33 -9.98
N VAL A 72 21.03 9.26 -10.90
CA VAL A 72 19.95 10.25 -10.79
C VAL A 72 18.59 9.59 -10.88
N VAL A 73 18.38 8.67 -11.84
CA VAL A 73 17.12 7.90 -11.96
C VAL A 73 16.82 7.14 -10.68
N LEU A 74 17.80 6.41 -10.14
CA LEU A 74 17.65 5.69 -8.87
C LEU A 74 17.34 6.64 -7.71
N GLY A 75 17.99 7.81 -7.66
CA GLY A 75 17.70 8.84 -6.65
C GLY A 75 16.25 9.34 -6.69
N PHE A 76 15.68 9.57 -7.89
CA PHE A 76 14.27 9.94 -8.03
C PHE A 76 13.32 8.81 -7.59
N ILE A 77 13.63 7.56 -7.93
CA ILE A 77 12.86 6.40 -7.51
C ILE A 77 12.91 6.24 -5.98
N GLU A 78 14.10 6.39 -5.39
CA GLU A 78 14.28 6.32 -3.93
C GLU A 78 13.49 7.43 -3.21
N LEU A 79 13.49 8.65 -3.75
CA LEU A 79 12.67 9.75 -3.22
C LEU A 79 11.17 9.43 -3.28
N ALA A 80 10.70 8.84 -4.38
CA ALA A 80 9.30 8.43 -4.50
C ALA A 80 8.92 7.37 -3.45
N PHE A 81 9.77 6.37 -3.22
CA PHE A 81 9.55 5.37 -2.17
C PHE A 81 9.65 5.96 -0.76
N ALA A 82 10.60 6.87 -0.51
CA ALA A 82 10.70 7.57 0.77
C ALA A 82 9.40 8.32 1.11
N LEU A 83 8.81 9.02 0.13
CA LEU A 83 7.50 9.67 0.28
C LEU A 83 6.38 8.66 0.56
N LYS A 84 6.42 7.48 -0.07
CA LYS A 84 5.44 6.41 0.22
C LYS A 84 5.50 5.98 1.67
N PHE A 85 6.69 5.69 2.21
CA PHE A 85 6.84 5.29 3.61
C PHE A 85 6.49 6.42 4.57
N LEU A 86 6.86 7.66 4.21
CA LEU A 86 6.50 8.83 4.99
C LEU A 86 4.98 9.03 5.06
N SER A 87 4.27 8.87 3.93
CA SER A 87 2.81 8.96 3.90
C SER A 87 2.13 7.87 4.75
N VAL A 88 2.66 6.64 4.73
CA VAL A 88 2.14 5.58 5.60
C VAL A 88 2.35 5.92 7.07
N ALA A 89 3.52 6.44 7.44
CA ALA A 89 3.80 6.89 8.79
C ALA A 89 2.89 8.06 9.20
N ASP A 90 2.75 9.06 8.32
CA ASP A 90 1.91 10.24 8.50
C ASP A 90 0.46 9.84 8.85
N LEU A 91 -0.13 8.96 8.06
CA LEU A 91 -1.49 8.47 8.30
C LEU A 91 -1.59 7.59 9.54
N ALA A 92 -0.59 6.73 9.79
CA ALA A 92 -0.59 5.85 10.96
C ALA A 92 -0.48 6.63 12.28
N TYR A 93 0.25 7.75 12.28
CA TYR A 93 0.36 8.64 13.44
C TYR A 93 -0.72 9.75 13.47
N GLY A 94 -1.57 9.82 12.46
CA GLY A 94 -2.69 10.78 12.39
C GLY A 94 -2.26 12.24 12.18
N TRP A 95 -1.14 12.50 11.51
CA TRP A 95 -0.70 13.87 11.21
C TRP A 95 -1.47 14.50 10.06
N HIS A 96 -1.90 13.71 9.07
CA HIS A 96 -2.68 14.15 7.90
C HIS A 96 -2.03 15.28 7.09
N ILE A 97 -0.70 15.21 6.90
CA ILE A 97 0.06 16.16 6.08
C ILE A 97 0.20 15.64 4.64
N LEU A 98 0.39 14.32 4.50
CA LEU A 98 0.57 13.62 3.22
C LEU A 98 -0.64 12.78 2.86
N ASP A 99 -1.81 13.37 2.90
CA ASP A 99 -3.04 12.77 2.40
C ASP A 99 -2.95 12.50 0.90
N ARG A 100 -3.93 11.83 0.32
CA ARG A 100 -3.84 11.27 -1.02
C ARG A 100 -3.50 12.31 -2.10
N GLU A 101 -4.12 13.49 -2.07
CA GLU A 101 -3.87 14.55 -3.06
C GLU A 101 -2.46 15.13 -2.93
N ALA A 102 -1.97 15.39 -1.73
CA ALA A 102 -0.62 15.90 -1.50
C ALA A 102 0.44 14.89 -1.95
N PHE A 103 0.23 13.61 -1.62
CA PHE A 103 1.08 12.52 -2.06
C PHE A 103 1.12 12.40 -3.59
N LEU A 104 -0.03 12.39 -4.25
CA LEU A 104 -0.11 12.29 -5.71
C LEU A 104 0.52 13.50 -6.40
N ALA A 105 0.29 14.72 -5.89
CA ALA A 105 0.91 15.93 -6.44
C ALA A 105 2.44 15.85 -6.40
N LEU A 106 3.01 15.41 -5.28
CA LEU A 106 4.46 15.23 -5.16
C LEU A 106 4.98 14.12 -6.09
N TRP A 107 4.28 13.01 -6.22
CA TRP A 107 4.66 11.94 -7.15
C TRP A 107 4.60 12.39 -8.61
N ILE A 108 3.58 13.14 -9.01
CA ILE A 108 3.47 13.73 -10.35
C ILE A 108 4.68 14.63 -10.64
N ILE A 109 5.07 15.46 -9.67
CA ILE A 109 6.25 16.35 -9.81
C ILE A 109 7.52 15.52 -9.92
N ILE A 110 7.73 14.50 -9.07
CA ILE A 110 8.93 13.67 -9.08
C ILE A 110 9.09 12.96 -10.43
N PHE A 111 8.06 12.27 -10.91
CA PHE A 111 8.13 11.55 -12.19
C PHE A 111 8.11 12.48 -13.38
N GLY A 112 7.47 13.65 -13.28
CA GLY A 112 7.54 14.71 -14.28
C GLY A 112 8.96 15.26 -14.43
N LEU A 113 9.60 15.64 -13.32
CA LEU A 113 10.99 16.11 -13.31
C LEU A 113 11.96 15.03 -13.79
N LEU A 114 11.77 13.76 -13.38
CA LEU A 114 12.56 12.65 -13.90
C LEU A 114 12.46 12.55 -15.43
N GLY A 115 11.24 12.65 -15.97
CA GLY A 115 11.04 12.62 -17.43
C GLY A 115 11.72 13.79 -18.14
N LEU A 116 11.61 15.01 -17.62
CA LEU A 116 12.27 16.20 -18.15
C LEU A 116 13.80 16.10 -18.08
N TYR A 117 14.34 15.56 -16.98
CA TYR A 117 15.77 15.27 -16.85
C TYR A 117 16.25 14.27 -17.89
N LEU A 118 15.52 13.19 -18.12
CA LEU A 118 15.87 12.17 -19.12
C LEU A 118 15.82 12.73 -20.55
N LEU A 119 14.95 13.72 -20.84
CA LEU A 119 14.92 14.46 -22.10
C LEU A 119 16.07 15.46 -22.25
N GLY A 120 16.88 15.67 -21.18
CA GLY A 120 18.00 16.60 -21.21
C GLY A 120 17.60 18.08 -21.13
N MET A 121 16.39 18.38 -20.59
CA MET A 121 15.94 19.77 -20.41
C MET A 121 16.68 20.49 -19.30
N PHE A 122 17.26 19.78 -18.34
CA PHE A 122 18.15 20.31 -17.31
C PHE A 122 19.21 19.28 -16.92
N ASN A 123 20.34 19.75 -16.40
CA ASN A 123 21.47 18.91 -16.02
C ASN A 123 21.85 19.19 -14.56
N PHE A 124 22.35 18.16 -13.88
CA PHE A 124 22.96 18.28 -12.56
C PHE A 124 24.47 18.54 -12.68
N PRO A 125 25.11 19.04 -11.61
CA PRO A 125 26.52 19.48 -11.65
C PRO A 125 27.56 18.45 -12.10
N HIS A 126 27.20 17.17 -12.13
CA HIS A 126 28.10 16.07 -12.53
C HIS A 126 27.68 15.45 -13.87
N ASP A 127 26.74 16.05 -14.58
CA ASP A 127 26.37 15.62 -15.91
C ASP A 127 27.34 16.16 -16.94
N ASP A 128 27.55 15.41 -18.04
CA ASP A 128 28.42 15.84 -19.14
C ASP A 128 27.84 17.09 -19.83
N GLU A 129 28.68 18.09 -20.10
CA GLU A 129 28.29 19.26 -20.86
C GLU A 129 27.87 18.86 -22.29
N GLY A 130 26.67 19.27 -22.71
CA GLY A 130 26.13 18.96 -24.03
C GLY A 130 25.59 17.55 -24.17
N ARG A 131 25.19 16.93 -23.07
CA ARG A 131 24.55 15.59 -23.04
C ARG A 131 23.38 15.54 -24.03
N ARG A 132 23.47 14.60 -25.00
CA ARG A 132 22.37 14.28 -25.91
C ARG A 132 21.56 13.13 -25.38
N THR A 133 20.25 13.22 -25.47
CA THR A 133 19.34 12.14 -25.10
C THR A 133 19.51 10.96 -26.06
N ASN A 134 19.85 9.79 -25.52
CA ASN A 134 19.92 8.55 -26.26
C ASN A 134 18.52 7.91 -26.42
N VAL A 135 18.37 7.04 -27.43
CA VAL A 135 17.07 6.36 -27.68
C VAL A 135 16.52 5.65 -26.44
N PRO A 136 17.27 4.88 -25.66
CA PRO A 136 16.76 4.29 -24.41
C PRO A 136 16.32 5.33 -23.38
N GLN A 137 17.04 6.44 -23.24
CA GLN A 137 16.68 7.51 -22.32
C GLN A 137 15.38 8.21 -22.73
N PHE A 138 15.18 8.38 -24.05
CA PHE A 138 13.94 8.94 -24.59
C PHE A 138 12.72 8.07 -24.24
N PHE A 139 12.82 6.73 -24.40
CA PHE A 139 11.73 5.82 -24.03
C PHE A 139 11.48 5.81 -22.51
N LEU A 140 12.52 5.89 -21.68
CA LEU A 140 12.37 6.01 -20.25
C LEU A 140 11.73 7.35 -19.85
N ALA A 141 12.08 8.44 -20.54
CA ALA A 141 11.44 9.74 -20.34
C ALA A 141 9.95 9.69 -20.68
N LEU A 142 9.62 9.09 -21.84
CA LEU A 142 8.24 8.91 -22.26
C LEU A 142 7.44 8.10 -21.24
N LEU A 143 8.01 7.00 -20.74
CA LEU A 143 7.40 6.17 -19.70
C LEU A 143 7.15 6.98 -18.41
N SER A 144 8.15 7.74 -17.95
CA SER A 144 8.04 8.55 -16.74
C SER A 144 6.99 9.65 -16.86
N LEU A 145 6.96 10.36 -17.99
CA LEU A 145 5.96 11.41 -18.25
C LEU A 145 4.56 10.85 -18.42
N SER A 146 4.42 9.70 -19.10
CA SER A 146 3.14 9.01 -19.23
C SER A 146 2.61 8.55 -17.87
N PHE A 147 3.50 8.07 -17.00
CA PHE A 147 3.15 7.68 -15.64
C PHE A 147 2.73 8.89 -14.79
N ALA A 148 3.45 10.03 -14.88
CA ALA A 148 3.04 11.27 -14.24
C ALA A 148 1.67 11.74 -14.73
N MET A 149 1.43 11.74 -16.04
CA MET A 149 0.13 12.13 -16.63
C MET A 149 -1.00 11.19 -16.23
N TYR A 150 -0.73 9.88 -16.12
CA TYR A 150 -1.71 8.90 -15.63
C TYR A 150 -2.18 9.18 -14.20
N MET A 151 -1.33 9.76 -13.35
CA MET A 151 -1.69 10.09 -11.97
C MET A 151 -2.52 11.37 -11.83
N VAL A 152 -2.52 12.26 -12.84
CA VAL A 152 -3.22 13.56 -12.79
C VAL A 152 -4.73 13.43 -12.46
N PRO A 153 -5.51 12.53 -13.07
CA PRO A 153 -6.92 12.35 -12.71
C PRO A 153 -7.14 11.94 -11.24
N GLY A 154 -6.13 11.33 -10.60
CA GLY A 154 -6.18 10.95 -9.18
C GLY A 154 -6.29 12.14 -8.24
N LEU A 155 -5.85 13.34 -8.65
CA LEU A 155 -6.03 14.57 -7.88
C LEU A 155 -7.50 14.97 -7.71
N TRP A 156 -8.40 14.45 -8.56
CA TRP A 156 -9.85 14.64 -8.50
C TRP A 156 -10.60 13.38 -8.06
N GLY A 157 -9.91 12.40 -7.46
CA GLY A 157 -10.53 11.20 -6.89
C GLY A 157 -10.60 10.00 -7.83
N ALA A 158 -9.94 10.00 -9.01
CA ALA A 158 -9.93 8.82 -9.86
C ALA A 158 -9.26 7.62 -9.15
N PRO A 159 -9.85 6.40 -9.23
CA PRO A 159 -9.28 5.19 -8.67
C PRO A 159 -8.13 4.71 -9.56
N LEU A 160 -6.94 5.18 -9.34
CA LEU A 160 -5.74 4.89 -10.11
C LEU A 160 -5.31 3.43 -9.94
N LYS A 161 -5.93 2.49 -10.64
CA LYS A 161 -5.71 1.03 -10.47
C LYS A 161 -4.25 0.62 -10.55
N ALA A 162 -3.48 1.17 -11.50
CA ALA A 162 -2.05 0.84 -11.65
C ALA A 162 -1.15 1.37 -10.52
N VAL A 163 -1.59 2.40 -9.79
CA VAL A 163 -0.82 3.04 -8.71
C VAL A 163 -1.46 2.81 -7.34
N SER A 164 -2.61 2.14 -7.28
CA SER A 164 -3.38 1.92 -6.05
C SER A 164 -2.56 1.32 -4.92
N ALA A 165 -1.63 0.39 -5.24
CA ALA A 165 -0.73 -0.22 -4.27
C ALA A 165 0.17 0.78 -3.52
N PHE A 166 0.45 1.93 -4.13
CA PHE A 166 1.36 2.95 -3.60
C PHE A 166 0.63 4.16 -3.04
N ALA A 167 -0.49 4.54 -3.63
CA ALA A 167 -1.26 5.70 -3.20
C ALA A 167 -1.90 5.48 -1.82
N PRO A 168 -2.05 6.54 -1.01
CA PRO A 168 -2.84 6.50 0.22
C PRO A 168 -4.30 6.07 -0.01
N PRO A 169 -5.04 5.69 1.05
CA PRO A 169 -6.45 5.34 0.97
C PRO A 169 -7.27 6.42 0.27
N MET A 170 -8.31 6.02 -0.49
CA MET A 170 -9.16 6.96 -1.21
C MET A 170 -9.92 7.89 -0.24
N ASN A 171 -10.29 7.39 0.92
CA ASN A 171 -11.02 8.14 1.95
C ASN A 171 -10.20 9.20 2.70
N THR A 172 -8.91 9.39 2.36
CA THR A 172 -8.08 10.49 2.89
C THR A 172 -8.08 11.71 1.97
N GLN A 173 -8.80 11.65 0.84
CA GLN A 173 -8.87 12.73 -0.12
C GLN A 173 -10.01 13.71 0.21
N ASP A 174 -9.70 15.00 0.31
CA ASP A 174 -10.66 16.05 0.65
C ASP A 174 -11.65 16.36 -0.48
N PHE A 175 -11.19 16.24 -1.72
CA PHE A 175 -11.98 16.60 -2.90
C PHE A 175 -12.10 15.43 -3.87
N ASN A 176 -13.34 14.97 -4.11
CA ASN A 176 -13.65 13.89 -5.01
C ASN A 176 -14.80 14.23 -5.96
N LEU A 177 -14.55 14.08 -7.28
CA LEU A 177 -15.58 14.23 -8.33
C LEU A 177 -16.26 12.90 -8.70
N TYR A 178 -15.74 11.76 -8.24
CA TYR A 178 -16.28 10.44 -8.55
C TYR A 178 -17.37 10.05 -7.54
N LYS A 179 -18.60 9.84 -8.05
CA LYS A 179 -19.79 9.60 -7.23
C LYS A 179 -19.90 8.18 -6.64
N ASN A 180 -19.14 7.21 -7.15
CA ASN A 180 -19.24 5.80 -6.73
C ASN A 180 -18.15 5.43 -5.71
N GLU A 181 -17.88 6.30 -4.77
CA GLU A 181 -16.90 6.03 -3.75
C GLU A 181 -17.56 5.32 -2.55
N VAL A 182 -16.89 4.28 -2.08
CA VAL A 182 -17.24 3.61 -0.83
C VAL A 182 -16.48 4.29 0.30
N HIS A 183 -17.21 5.01 1.15
CA HIS A 183 -16.63 5.61 2.34
C HIS A 183 -16.94 4.74 3.57
N PRO A 184 -15.90 4.30 4.31
CA PRO A 184 -16.12 3.72 5.63
C PRO A 184 -16.81 4.73 6.52
N ARG A 185 -18.02 4.40 6.98
CA ARG A 185 -18.78 5.31 7.86
C ARG A 185 -18.21 5.36 9.27
N PHE A 186 -17.58 4.28 9.69
CA PHE A 186 -17.04 4.13 11.04
C PHE A 186 -15.61 3.55 10.98
N LYS A 187 -14.75 4.10 11.83
CA LYS A 187 -13.39 3.59 12.11
C LYS A 187 -13.30 2.97 13.51
N ASP A 188 -14.43 2.86 14.20
CA ASP A 188 -14.56 2.26 15.53
C ASP A 188 -15.65 1.20 15.52
N PHE A 189 -15.34 0.03 16.08
CA PHE A 189 -16.22 -1.14 16.04
C PHE A 189 -17.51 -0.92 16.83
N GLU A 190 -17.39 -0.38 18.03
CA GLU A 190 -18.53 -0.19 18.94
C GLU A 190 -19.50 0.86 18.38
N ALA A 191 -18.99 1.98 17.87
CA ALA A 191 -19.78 3.02 17.23
C ALA A 191 -20.51 2.52 15.99
N GLY A 192 -19.82 1.74 15.14
CA GLY A 192 -20.43 1.15 13.95
C GLY A 192 -21.51 0.12 14.28
N MET A 193 -21.28 -0.73 15.28
CA MET A 193 -22.28 -1.70 15.75
C MET A 193 -23.52 -1.01 16.35
N ALA A 194 -23.33 0.09 17.08
CA ALA A 194 -24.45 0.87 17.60
C ALA A 194 -25.31 1.45 16.48
N ALA A 195 -24.69 2.03 15.46
CA ALA A 195 -25.39 2.53 14.28
C ALA A 195 -26.14 1.42 13.51
N ALA A 196 -25.50 0.26 13.34
CA ALA A 196 -26.11 -0.88 12.66
C ALA A 196 -27.37 -1.39 13.36
N ARG A 197 -27.36 -1.42 14.70
CA ARG A 197 -28.56 -1.76 15.49
C ARG A 197 -29.70 -0.77 15.29
N LEU A 198 -29.38 0.53 15.26
CA LEU A 198 -30.38 1.57 15.04
C LEU A 198 -30.96 1.52 13.61
N GLU A 199 -30.13 1.25 12.62
CA GLU A 199 -30.56 1.18 11.21
C GLU A 199 -31.19 -0.19 10.85
N GLY A 200 -31.01 -1.20 11.68
CA GLY A 200 -31.46 -2.55 11.38
C GLY A 200 -30.79 -3.15 10.14
N LYS A 201 -29.51 -2.82 9.90
CA LYS A 201 -28.70 -3.29 8.79
C LYS A 201 -27.59 -4.23 9.27
N PRO A 202 -27.17 -5.22 8.44
CA PRO A 202 -25.99 -5.99 8.73
C PRO A 202 -24.73 -5.14 8.63
N VAL A 203 -23.65 -5.62 9.25
CA VAL A 203 -22.36 -4.94 9.30
C VAL A 203 -21.37 -5.65 8.40
N MET A 204 -20.61 -4.89 7.64
CA MET A 204 -19.36 -5.34 7.04
C MET A 204 -18.20 -4.74 7.82
N VAL A 205 -17.38 -5.61 8.43
CA VAL A 205 -16.13 -5.24 9.07
C VAL A 205 -15.01 -5.48 8.09
N ASP A 206 -14.25 -4.43 7.81
CA ASP A 206 -13.06 -4.44 6.99
C ASP A 206 -11.83 -4.22 7.89
N PHE A 207 -11.04 -5.27 8.09
CA PHE A 207 -9.73 -5.16 8.73
C PHE A 207 -8.70 -4.76 7.69
N THR A 208 -8.22 -3.54 7.78
CA THR A 208 -7.39 -2.86 6.81
C THR A 208 -6.14 -2.26 7.46
N GLY A 209 -5.29 -1.61 6.68
CA GLY A 209 -4.13 -0.85 7.16
C GLY A 209 -3.75 0.26 6.20
N PHE A 210 -3.15 1.34 6.70
CA PHE A 210 -2.64 2.43 5.88
C PHE A 210 -1.53 1.97 4.94
N GLY A 211 -0.69 1.02 5.41
CA GLY A 211 0.38 0.40 4.62
C GLY A 211 -0.05 -0.81 3.79
N CYS A 212 -1.30 -1.25 3.87
CA CYS A 212 -1.80 -2.47 3.25
C CYS A 212 -1.98 -2.32 1.73
N VAL A 213 -1.04 -2.85 0.95
CA VAL A 213 -1.06 -2.85 -0.52
C VAL A 213 -2.31 -3.54 -1.09
N ASN A 214 -2.63 -4.73 -0.58
CA ASN A 214 -3.78 -5.52 -1.05
C ASN A 214 -5.11 -4.84 -0.73
N CYS A 215 -5.21 -4.14 0.41
CA CYS A 215 -6.39 -3.35 0.75
C CYS A 215 -6.63 -2.23 -0.27
N ARG A 216 -5.57 -1.48 -0.62
CA ARG A 216 -5.63 -0.42 -1.66
C ARG A 216 -6.03 -0.96 -3.03
N LYS A 217 -5.54 -2.17 -3.39
CA LYS A 217 -5.95 -2.83 -4.64
C LYS A 217 -7.43 -3.18 -4.65
N MET A 218 -7.94 -3.76 -3.56
CA MET A 218 -9.37 -4.08 -3.42
C MET A 218 -10.24 -2.83 -3.52
N GLU A 219 -9.88 -1.75 -2.84
CA GLU A 219 -10.60 -0.47 -2.93
C GLU A 219 -10.64 0.06 -4.36
N ALA A 220 -9.52 0.02 -5.09
CA ALA A 220 -9.43 0.56 -6.44
C ALA A 220 -10.03 -0.36 -7.53
N ALA A 221 -10.03 -1.69 -7.33
CA ALA A 221 -10.48 -2.65 -8.33
C ALA A 221 -11.92 -3.11 -8.12
N VAL A 222 -12.29 -3.39 -6.85
CA VAL A 222 -13.56 -4.03 -6.50
C VAL A 222 -14.57 -3.02 -5.96
N TRP A 223 -14.18 -2.14 -5.02
CA TRP A 223 -15.12 -1.22 -4.39
C TRP A 223 -15.54 -0.05 -5.29
N THR A 224 -14.81 0.18 -6.40
CA THR A 224 -15.19 1.16 -7.43
C THR A 224 -16.22 0.62 -8.44
N ASP A 225 -16.53 -0.68 -8.42
CA ASP A 225 -17.65 -1.23 -9.19
C ASP A 225 -18.96 -0.69 -8.64
N SER A 226 -19.84 -0.20 -9.51
CA SER A 226 -21.07 0.47 -9.10
C SER A 226 -22.01 -0.43 -8.28
N LYS A 227 -22.10 -1.71 -8.61
CA LYS A 227 -22.97 -2.66 -7.89
C LYS A 227 -22.42 -2.95 -6.49
N VAL A 228 -21.10 -3.10 -6.38
CA VAL A 228 -20.42 -3.31 -5.08
C VAL A 228 -20.57 -2.07 -4.22
N ALA A 229 -20.30 -0.89 -4.79
CA ALA A 229 -20.42 0.39 -4.08
C ALA A 229 -21.84 0.64 -3.58
N ASP A 230 -22.85 0.42 -4.42
CA ASP A 230 -24.27 0.56 -4.05
C ASP A 230 -24.66 -0.40 -2.92
N MET A 231 -24.20 -1.65 -2.98
CA MET A 231 -24.49 -2.63 -1.95
C MET A 231 -23.84 -2.28 -0.63
N LEU A 232 -22.55 -1.90 -0.64
CA LEU A 232 -21.83 -1.48 0.57
C LEU A 232 -22.41 -0.22 1.20
N ASN A 233 -22.70 0.80 0.40
CA ASN A 233 -23.19 2.08 0.91
C ASN A 233 -24.66 2.02 1.38
N GLN A 234 -25.50 1.21 0.73
CA GLN A 234 -26.96 1.24 1.00
C GLN A 234 -27.43 0.10 1.90
N LYS A 235 -26.83 -1.10 1.78
CA LYS A 235 -27.31 -2.32 2.44
C LYS A 235 -26.55 -2.70 3.68
N TYR A 236 -25.33 -2.20 3.85
CA TYR A 236 -24.46 -2.51 4.97
C TYR A 236 -24.10 -1.26 5.77
N VAL A 237 -23.74 -1.45 7.03
CA VAL A 237 -22.96 -0.48 7.79
C VAL A 237 -21.51 -0.90 7.65
N LEU A 238 -20.69 -0.10 6.96
CA LEU A 238 -19.28 -0.37 6.74
C LEU A 238 -18.45 0.20 7.88
N ILE A 239 -17.65 -0.69 8.51
CA ILE A 239 -16.69 -0.37 9.57
C ILE A 239 -15.31 -0.77 9.07
N SER A 240 -14.40 0.18 8.87
CA SER A 240 -12.99 -0.09 8.52
C SER A 240 -12.09 0.12 9.72
N LEU A 241 -11.43 -0.96 10.14
CA LEU A 241 -10.57 -1.02 11.32
C LEU A 241 -9.11 -1.08 10.89
N TYR A 242 -8.38 0.00 11.10
CA TYR A 242 -6.97 0.12 10.74
C TYR A 242 -6.08 -0.53 11.81
N VAL A 243 -5.53 -1.69 11.51
CA VAL A 243 -4.72 -2.48 12.46
C VAL A 243 -3.30 -1.92 12.67
N ASP A 244 -2.88 -1.00 11.82
CA ASP A 244 -1.59 -0.30 11.89
C ASP A 244 -1.70 1.15 12.39
N ASP A 245 -2.86 1.55 12.90
CA ASP A 245 -3.10 2.86 13.50
C ASP A 245 -2.28 3.01 14.80
N LYS A 246 -1.39 4.01 14.85
CA LYS A 246 -0.49 4.30 15.98
C LYS A 246 -1.04 5.35 16.94
N THR A 247 -2.25 5.83 16.71
CA THR A 247 -2.92 6.75 17.64
C THR A 247 -3.05 6.10 19.02
N PRO A 248 -2.55 6.73 20.08
CA PRO A 248 -2.62 6.17 21.44
C PRO A 248 -4.07 5.98 21.90
N LEU A 249 -4.32 4.88 22.59
CA LEU A 249 -5.58 4.73 23.34
C LEU A 249 -5.62 5.72 24.50
N PRO A 250 -6.81 6.26 24.87
CA PRO A 250 -6.96 7.11 26.05
C PRO A 250 -6.44 6.46 27.32
N GLU A 251 -6.67 5.16 27.47
CA GLU A 251 -6.13 4.32 28.53
C GLU A 251 -5.61 3.02 27.95
N PRO A 252 -4.38 2.58 28.32
CA PRO A 252 -3.86 1.28 27.91
C PRO A 252 -4.75 0.14 28.43
N MET A 253 -5.09 -0.83 27.56
CA MET A 253 -5.92 -1.96 27.91
C MET A 253 -5.03 -3.21 28.13
N VAL A 254 -5.14 -3.84 29.30
CA VAL A 254 -4.50 -5.13 29.55
C VAL A 254 -5.46 -6.24 29.17
N VAL A 255 -5.06 -7.10 28.26
CA VAL A 255 -5.83 -8.24 27.78
C VAL A 255 -5.05 -9.54 28.01
N THR A 256 -5.75 -10.64 28.15
CA THR A 256 -5.15 -11.98 28.24
C THR A 256 -5.36 -12.69 26.91
N ASP A 257 -4.27 -13.10 26.29
CA ASP A 257 -4.30 -13.84 25.03
C ASP A 257 -4.78 -15.29 25.26
N THR A 258 -5.12 -16.01 24.22
CA THR A 258 -5.62 -17.41 24.31
C THR A 258 -4.62 -18.39 24.93
N ASP A 259 -3.33 -18.06 24.92
CA ASP A 259 -2.24 -18.81 25.55
C ASP A 259 -1.99 -18.43 27.02
N GLY A 260 -2.81 -17.53 27.60
CA GLY A 260 -2.67 -17.03 28.97
C GLY A 260 -1.68 -15.88 29.13
N THR A 261 -1.00 -15.44 28.06
CA THR A 261 -0.05 -14.33 28.10
C THR A 261 -0.78 -13.00 28.26
N GLN A 262 -0.37 -12.16 29.19
CA GLN A 262 -0.88 -10.80 29.31
C GLN A 262 -0.21 -9.88 28.30
N ARG A 263 -1.02 -9.11 27.58
CA ARG A 263 -0.58 -8.11 26.62
C ARG A 263 -1.23 -6.77 26.92
N THR A 264 -0.43 -5.70 26.85
CA THR A 264 -0.92 -4.33 26.98
C THR A 264 -1.12 -3.74 25.60
N LEU A 265 -2.36 -3.41 25.26
CA LEU A 265 -2.73 -2.69 24.04
C LEU A 265 -2.56 -1.19 24.31
N ARG A 266 -1.79 -0.50 23.49
CA ARG A 266 -1.46 0.92 23.69
C ARG A 266 -2.00 1.82 22.60
N THR A 267 -2.28 1.27 21.42
CA THR A 267 -2.74 2.01 20.25
C THR A 267 -4.09 1.50 19.77
N ILE A 268 -4.76 2.32 18.97
CA ILE A 268 -6.01 1.93 18.29
C ILE A 268 -5.76 0.68 17.41
N GLY A 269 -4.66 0.64 16.67
CA GLY A 269 -4.30 -0.52 15.85
C GLY A 269 -4.05 -1.78 16.67
N ASP A 270 -3.45 -1.67 17.88
CA ASP A 270 -3.31 -2.82 18.79
C ASP A 270 -4.69 -3.38 19.18
N LYS A 271 -5.68 -2.51 19.49
CA LYS A 271 -7.06 -2.88 19.82
C LYS A 271 -7.71 -3.65 18.67
N TRP A 272 -7.61 -3.15 17.45
CA TRP A 272 -8.23 -3.79 16.28
C TRP A 272 -7.51 -5.06 15.85
N SER A 273 -6.19 -5.10 15.92
CA SER A 273 -5.40 -6.31 15.67
C SER A 273 -5.71 -7.41 16.69
N TYR A 274 -5.91 -7.05 17.96
CA TYR A 274 -6.34 -7.99 18.99
C TYR A 274 -7.76 -8.50 18.72
N LEU A 275 -8.72 -7.62 18.40
CA LEU A 275 -10.09 -7.99 18.05
C LEU A 275 -10.12 -8.97 16.87
N GLN A 276 -9.34 -8.69 15.82
CA GLN A 276 -9.24 -9.55 14.64
C GLN A 276 -8.75 -10.95 14.99
N ARG A 277 -7.69 -11.07 15.79
CA ARG A 277 -7.13 -12.37 16.20
C ARG A 277 -8.04 -13.12 17.16
N TYR A 278 -8.52 -12.43 18.17
CA TYR A 278 -9.30 -13.05 19.23
C TYR A 278 -10.68 -13.50 18.76
N LYS A 279 -11.41 -12.64 18.04
CA LYS A 279 -12.79 -12.90 17.61
C LYS A 279 -12.88 -13.68 16.30
N PHE A 280 -11.96 -13.44 15.36
CA PHE A 280 -12.04 -13.99 14.00
C PHE A 280 -10.88 -14.94 13.64
N GLY A 281 -9.93 -15.16 14.55
CA GLY A 281 -8.86 -16.14 14.41
C GLY A 281 -7.85 -15.85 13.29
N SER A 282 -7.74 -14.60 12.83
CA SER A 282 -6.89 -14.19 11.71
C SER A 282 -6.13 -12.91 12.01
N ASN A 283 -5.00 -12.70 11.33
CA ASN A 283 -4.21 -11.47 11.39
C ASN A 283 -3.81 -10.95 10.00
N THR A 284 -4.50 -11.39 8.94
CA THR A 284 -4.22 -11.00 7.55
C THR A 284 -5.06 -9.81 7.12
N GLN A 285 -4.51 -8.94 6.27
CA GLN A 285 -5.22 -7.82 5.65
C GLN A 285 -5.12 -7.88 4.11
N PRO A 286 -6.20 -7.53 3.41
CA PRO A 286 -7.54 -7.24 3.89
C PRO A 286 -8.24 -8.49 4.42
N MET A 287 -9.10 -8.30 5.42
CA MET A 287 -10.03 -9.32 5.86
C MET A 287 -11.42 -8.71 6.01
N TYR A 288 -12.38 -9.27 5.30
CA TYR A 288 -13.78 -8.86 5.30
C TYR A 288 -14.63 -9.86 6.06
N VAL A 289 -15.43 -9.37 6.99
CA VAL A 289 -16.34 -10.19 7.79
C VAL A 289 -17.73 -9.56 7.77
N LEU A 290 -18.74 -10.36 7.45
CA LEU A 290 -20.14 -9.95 7.52
C LEU A 290 -20.74 -10.47 8.84
N ILE A 291 -21.30 -9.55 9.63
CA ILE A 291 -21.85 -9.88 10.95
C ILE A 291 -23.26 -9.28 11.11
N ASP A 292 -24.05 -9.91 11.97
CA ASP A 292 -25.35 -9.38 12.40
C ASP A 292 -25.22 -8.32 13.52
N ASN A 293 -26.35 -7.84 14.02
CA ASN A 293 -26.41 -6.80 15.05
C ASN A 293 -25.94 -7.28 16.44
N GLU A 294 -25.85 -8.59 16.66
CA GLU A 294 -25.30 -9.22 17.86
C GLU A 294 -23.78 -9.49 17.71
N GLY A 295 -23.22 -9.26 16.50
CA GLY A 295 -21.83 -9.49 16.19
C GLY A 295 -21.50 -10.95 15.83
N MET A 296 -22.49 -11.73 15.46
CA MET A 296 -22.32 -13.12 14.99
C MET A 296 -22.05 -13.15 13.49
N PRO A 297 -21.12 -14.01 13.00
CA PRO A 297 -20.84 -14.11 11.59
C PRO A 297 -22.06 -14.56 10.76
N LEU A 298 -22.27 -13.90 9.63
CA LEU A 298 -23.30 -14.25 8.65
C LEU A 298 -22.77 -15.20 7.56
N THR A 299 -21.44 -15.11 7.29
CA THR A 299 -20.75 -15.94 6.30
C THR A 299 -19.35 -16.26 6.80
N GLY A 300 -18.59 -17.08 6.05
CA GLY A 300 -17.13 -17.16 6.22
C GLY A 300 -16.46 -15.83 5.91
N SER A 301 -15.29 -15.56 6.48
CA SER A 301 -14.49 -14.38 6.16
C SER A 301 -13.94 -14.46 4.74
N ARG A 302 -13.69 -13.29 4.12
CA ARG A 302 -13.05 -13.17 2.81
C ARG A 302 -11.77 -12.35 2.93
N SER A 303 -10.77 -12.71 2.16
CA SER A 303 -9.50 -11.99 2.05
C SER A 303 -9.35 -11.34 0.68
N TYR A 304 -8.10 -10.98 0.30
CA TYR A 304 -7.79 -10.41 -1.00
C TYR A 304 -8.18 -11.33 -2.16
N ASP A 305 -9.09 -10.84 -3.00
CA ASP A 305 -9.51 -11.46 -4.25
C ASP A 305 -10.24 -10.40 -5.08
N GLU A 306 -9.69 -10.04 -6.26
CA GLU A 306 -10.22 -8.98 -7.12
C GLU A 306 -11.42 -9.42 -7.99
N ASP A 307 -11.94 -10.66 -7.82
CA ASP A 307 -13.14 -11.10 -8.55
C ASP A 307 -14.40 -10.40 -8.00
N ILE A 308 -14.93 -9.47 -8.81
CA ILE A 308 -16.10 -8.68 -8.49
C ILE A 308 -17.35 -9.57 -8.32
N ASN A 309 -17.50 -10.62 -9.14
CA ASN A 309 -18.68 -11.49 -9.07
C ASN A 309 -18.69 -12.30 -7.78
N GLU A 310 -17.56 -12.88 -7.42
CA GLU A 310 -17.43 -13.61 -6.16
C GLU A 310 -17.56 -12.68 -4.95
N TYR A 311 -17.09 -11.43 -5.06
CA TYR A 311 -17.29 -10.45 -3.99
C TYR A 311 -18.76 -10.06 -3.83
N MET A 312 -19.48 -9.84 -4.95
CA MET A 312 -20.93 -9.60 -4.95
C MET A 312 -21.71 -10.78 -4.35
N LYS A 313 -21.34 -12.01 -4.70
CA LYS A 313 -21.95 -13.23 -4.14
C LYS A 313 -21.73 -13.32 -2.62
N PHE A 314 -20.54 -12.99 -2.14
CA PHE A 314 -20.25 -12.92 -0.71
C PHE A 314 -21.17 -11.91 0.00
N LEU A 315 -21.29 -10.68 -0.53
CA LEU A 315 -22.19 -9.67 0.03
C LEU A 315 -23.65 -10.10 -0.02
N GLN A 316 -24.12 -10.65 -1.15
CA GLN A 316 -25.50 -11.10 -1.29
C GLN A 316 -25.83 -12.24 -0.30
N THR A 317 -24.93 -13.21 -0.18
CA THR A 317 -25.13 -14.33 0.77
C THR A 317 -25.24 -13.83 2.22
N GLY A 318 -24.41 -12.84 2.59
CA GLY A 318 -24.50 -12.23 3.92
C GLY A 318 -25.82 -11.53 4.17
N LEU A 319 -26.32 -10.80 3.16
CA LEU A 319 -27.61 -10.11 3.24
C LEU A 319 -28.78 -11.09 3.34
N ASP A 320 -28.76 -12.17 2.55
CA ASP A 320 -29.78 -13.22 2.59
C ASP A 320 -29.82 -13.91 3.95
N ASN A 321 -28.65 -14.26 4.49
CA ASN A 321 -28.54 -14.88 5.82
C ASN A 321 -29.03 -13.94 6.94
N TYR A 322 -28.75 -12.65 6.82
CA TYR A 322 -29.25 -11.64 7.76
C TYR A 322 -30.78 -11.54 7.73
N ASN A 323 -31.36 -11.51 6.51
CA ASN A 323 -32.80 -11.41 6.36
C ASN A 323 -33.52 -12.69 6.81
N ASN A 324 -32.91 -13.85 6.66
CA ASN A 324 -33.47 -15.13 7.11
C ASN A 324 -33.44 -15.32 8.66
N LYS A 325 -32.61 -14.52 9.36
CA LYS A 325 -32.56 -14.52 10.83
C LYS A 325 -33.56 -13.56 11.48
N LYS A 326 -34.08 -12.59 10.70
CA LYS A 326 -35.16 -11.68 11.14
C LYS A 326 -36.52 -12.35 11.10
#